data_c008ecf58aed9613b08b32c8897f3ae2
#
_entry.id   c008ecf58aed9613b08b32c8897f3ae2
#
_cell.length_a   1.000
_cell.length_b   1.000
_cell.length_c   1.000
_cell.angle_alpha   90.00
_cell.angle_beta   90.00
_cell.angle_gamma   90.00
#
_symmetry.space_group_name_H-M   'P 1'
#
loop_
_entity.id
_entity.type
_entity.pdbx_description
1 polymer ?
#
loop_
_entity_poly.entity_id
_entity_poly.type
_entity_poly.pdbx_seq_one_letter_code
_entity_poly.pdbx_strand_id
1 'polypeptide(L)'
;MTKAKLGTFEELLQLSEETMRPIVTALQETVFQVDQNACEVVRLGDRAATYGVGPRKMLDGYAYILPHKKWVNLGFYQGVDLADPAGLLEGTGAKMRHVKIRSVDDANQPAVQALIRQALDKRRETLGG
;
A
#
# COMPACT_ATOMS: atom_id res chain seq x y z
N MET A 1 18.00 20.66 -2.21
CA MET A 1 17.12 19.53 -2.47
C MET A 1 16.82 18.79 -1.19
N THR A 2 15.57 18.57 -0.91
CA THR A 2 15.16 17.89 0.31
C THR A 2 15.16 16.38 0.08
N LYS A 3 15.87 15.64 0.91
CA LYS A 3 15.81 14.18 0.88
C LYS A 3 14.54 13.70 1.59
N ALA A 4 13.93 12.64 1.08
CA ALA A 4 12.82 12.00 1.77
C ALA A 4 13.32 11.48 3.12
N LYS A 5 12.54 11.70 4.17
CA LYS A 5 12.86 11.16 5.49
C LYS A 5 12.43 9.70 5.54
N LEU A 6 13.41 8.81 5.43
CA LEU A 6 13.18 7.37 5.49
C LEU A 6 13.22 6.88 6.93
N GLY A 7 12.60 5.75 7.18
CA GLY A 7 12.58 5.16 8.50
C GLY A 7 12.22 3.68 8.46
N THR A 8 11.78 3.17 9.61
CA THR A 8 11.40 1.77 9.77
C THR A 8 9.90 1.66 9.91
N PHE A 9 9.38 0.45 9.65
CA PHE A 9 7.96 0.17 9.86
C PHE A 9 7.54 0.44 11.30
N GLU A 10 8.41 0.11 12.26
CA GLU A 10 8.15 0.37 13.68
C GLU A 10 7.96 1.87 13.95
N GLU A 11 8.78 2.70 13.33
CA GLU A 11 8.64 4.15 13.45
C GLU A 11 7.32 4.64 12.86
N LEU A 12 6.88 4.05 11.74
CA LEU A 12 5.59 4.38 11.16
C LEU A 12 4.45 4.01 12.11
N LEU A 13 4.54 2.85 12.78
CA LEU A 13 3.55 2.45 13.77
C LEU A 13 3.49 3.45 14.92
N GLN A 14 4.64 3.94 15.39
CA GLN A 14 4.68 4.93 16.46
C GLN A 14 4.00 6.24 16.06
N LEU A 15 4.06 6.61 14.79
CA LEU A 15 3.40 7.81 14.27
C LEU A 15 1.90 7.60 14.01
N SER A 16 1.45 6.36 14.01
CA SER A 16 0.05 6.02 13.71
C SER A 16 -0.79 6.04 14.99
N GLU A 17 -2.08 6.36 14.85
CA GLU A 17 -3.01 6.24 15.97
C GLU A 17 -2.97 4.82 16.52
N GLU A 18 -3.00 4.69 17.84
CA GLU A 18 -2.89 3.39 18.49
C GLU A 18 -3.93 2.39 17.97
N THR A 19 -5.17 2.83 17.77
CA THR A 19 -6.25 1.99 17.27
C THR A 19 -6.05 1.53 15.83
N MET A 20 -5.21 2.24 15.06
CA MET A 20 -4.93 1.88 13.67
C MET A 20 -3.73 0.96 13.52
N ARG A 21 -2.87 0.84 14.52
CA ARG A 21 -1.65 0.03 14.44
C ARG A 21 -1.90 -1.44 14.06
N PRO A 22 -2.90 -2.14 14.62
CA PRO A 22 -3.18 -3.51 14.19
C PRO A 22 -3.56 -3.60 12.71
N ILE A 23 -4.26 -2.60 12.19
CA ILE A 23 -4.67 -2.56 10.79
C ILE A 23 -3.47 -2.36 9.90
N VAL A 24 -2.58 -1.43 10.26
CA VAL A 24 -1.33 -1.17 9.52
C VAL A 24 -0.49 -2.44 9.44
N THR A 25 -0.34 -3.13 10.58
CA THR A 25 0.42 -4.39 10.66
C THR A 25 -0.23 -5.48 9.80
N ALA A 26 -1.56 -5.61 9.86
CA ALA A 26 -2.28 -6.60 9.05
C ALA A 26 -2.10 -6.35 7.56
N LEU A 27 -2.10 -5.09 7.12
CA LEU A 27 -1.87 -4.74 5.73
C LEU A 27 -0.45 -5.07 5.29
N GLN A 28 0.55 -4.79 6.12
CA GLN A 28 1.92 -5.18 5.83
C GLN A 28 2.01 -6.71 5.63
N GLU A 29 1.42 -7.47 6.54
CA GLU A 29 1.42 -8.93 6.45
C GLU A 29 0.74 -9.41 5.17
N THR A 30 -0.38 -8.79 4.82
CA THR A 30 -1.12 -9.15 3.60
C THR A 30 -0.29 -8.89 2.35
N VAL A 31 0.42 -7.75 2.29
CA VAL A 31 1.31 -7.47 1.15
C VAL A 31 2.39 -8.53 1.06
N PHE A 32 3.05 -8.87 2.15
CA PHE A 32 4.13 -9.87 2.13
C PHE A 32 3.63 -11.28 1.89
N GLN A 33 2.37 -11.60 2.20
CA GLN A 33 1.76 -12.88 1.82
C GLN A 33 1.62 -12.99 0.30
N VAL A 34 1.25 -11.88 -0.35
CA VAL A 34 1.09 -11.85 -1.82
C VAL A 34 2.46 -11.75 -2.51
N ASP A 35 3.35 -10.93 -1.96
CA ASP A 35 4.67 -10.67 -2.54
C ASP A 35 5.74 -10.77 -1.46
N GLN A 36 6.30 -11.97 -1.30
CA GLN A 36 7.34 -12.22 -0.30
C GLN A 36 8.61 -11.39 -0.52
N ASN A 37 8.85 -10.99 -1.76
CA ASN A 37 10.04 -10.24 -2.13
C ASN A 37 9.78 -8.73 -2.28
N ALA A 38 8.65 -8.25 -1.78
CA ALA A 38 8.32 -6.82 -1.86
C ALA A 38 9.44 -5.97 -1.24
N CYS A 39 9.80 -4.92 -1.94
CA CYS A 39 10.70 -3.90 -1.41
C CYS A 39 9.87 -2.91 -0.61
N GLU A 40 10.05 -2.92 0.71
CA GLU A 40 9.36 -2.00 1.61
C GLU A 40 10.23 -0.78 1.86
N VAL A 41 9.71 0.39 1.55
CA VAL A 41 10.38 1.66 1.85
C VAL A 41 9.44 2.49 2.70
N VAL A 42 9.82 2.72 3.95
CA VAL A 42 9.02 3.55 4.87
C VAL A 42 9.46 4.99 4.71
N ARG A 43 8.52 5.85 4.35
CA ARG A 43 8.75 7.28 4.13
C ARG A 43 8.05 8.06 5.23
N LEU A 44 8.80 8.42 6.26
CA LEU A 44 8.22 9.08 7.43
C LEU A 44 7.69 10.47 7.11
N GLY A 45 8.30 11.16 6.15
CA GLY A 45 7.81 12.46 5.71
C GLY A 45 6.41 12.38 5.10
N ASP A 46 6.13 11.30 4.38
CA ASP A 46 4.82 11.02 3.80
C ASP A 46 3.90 10.29 4.78
N ARG A 47 4.44 9.82 5.89
CA ARG A 47 3.76 8.95 6.86
C ARG A 47 3.18 7.70 6.19
N ALA A 48 3.97 7.09 5.31
CA ALA A 48 3.52 5.95 4.51
C ALA A 48 4.61 4.91 4.36
N ALA A 49 4.19 3.65 4.14
CA ALA A 49 5.06 2.57 3.71
C ALA A 49 4.74 2.27 2.25
N THR A 50 5.75 2.23 1.41
CA THR A 50 5.63 1.95 -0.03
C THR A 50 6.13 0.54 -0.31
N TYR A 51 5.42 -0.18 -1.19
CA TYR A 51 5.77 -1.55 -1.59
C TYR A 51 5.95 -1.60 -3.09
N GLY A 52 7.03 -2.22 -3.53
CA GLY A 52 7.36 -2.26 -4.93
C GLY A 52 8.28 -3.41 -5.30
N VAL A 53 8.62 -3.49 -6.60
CA VAL A 53 9.60 -4.44 -7.10
C VAL A 53 11.04 -3.93 -6.93
N GLY A 54 11.16 -2.71 -6.45
CA GLY A 54 12.42 -2.04 -6.11
C GLY A 54 12.11 -0.77 -5.32
N PRO A 55 13.13 0.02 -4.96
CA PRO A 55 12.97 1.15 -4.03
C PRO A 55 12.44 2.46 -4.65
N ARG A 56 12.37 2.57 -5.98
CA ARG A 56 11.97 3.82 -6.64
C ARG A 56 10.45 3.97 -6.57
N LYS A 57 9.99 4.99 -5.84
CA LYS A 57 8.58 5.18 -5.52
C LYS A 57 7.64 5.10 -6.72
N MET A 58 7.88 5.92 -7.74
CA MET A 58 6.96 6.04 -8.87
C MET A 58 7.25 5.04 -10.00
N LEU A 59 8.44 4.47 -10.04
CA LEU A 59 8.80 3.50 -11.07
C LEU A 59 8.63 2.07 -10.61
N ASP A 60 8.96 1.77 -9.37
CA ASP A 60 8.95 0.41 -8.83
C ASP A 60 7.75 0.14 -7.92
N GLY A 61 7.19 1.18 -7.30
CA GLY A 61 6.09 1.05 -6.36
C GLY A 61 4.79 0.65 -7.01
N TYR A 62 4.09 -0.31 -6.39
CA TYR A 62 2.75 -0.70 -6.85
C TYR A 62 1.68 -0.40 -5.81
N ALA A 63 2.04 -0.34 -4.52
CA ALA A 63 1.08 -0.11 -3.45
C ALA A 63 1.72 0.68 -2.31
N TYR A 64 0.87 1.29 -1.49
CA TYR A 64 1.33 1.98 -0.28
C TYR A 64 0.30 1.82 0.84
N ILE A 65 0.77 1.94 2.08
CA ILE A 65 -0.07 1.96 3.29
C ILE A 65 0.06 3.35 3.89
N LEU A 66 -1.05 4.06 4.02
CA LEU A 66 -1.09 5.42 4.58
C LEU A 66 -2.09 5.49 5.71
N PRO A 67 -1.63 5.46 6.98
CA PRO A 67 -2.53 5.54 8.12
C PRO A 67 -3.16 6.92 8.28
N HIS A 68 -4.47 6.94 8.54
CA HIS A 68 -5.21 8.11 8.96
C HIS A 68 -5.71 7.90 10.39
N LYS A 69 -6.51 8.82 10.92
CA LYS A 69 -6.97 8.72 12.31
C LYS A 69 -8.00 7.63 12.52
N LYS A 70 -8.87 7.39 11.53
CA LYS A 70 -10.02 6.48 11.67
C LYS A 70 -10.05 5.36 10.66
N TRP A 71 -9.12 5.34 9.73
CA TRP A 71 -8.96 4.28 8.73
C TRP A 71 -7.53 4.29 8.23
N VAL A 72 -7.16 3.25 7.51
CA VAL A 72 -5.85 3.17 6.84
C VAL A 72 -6.11 3.03 5.35
N ASN A 73 -5.47 3.86 4.54
CA ASN A 73 -5.54 3.71 3.08
C ASN A 73 -4.54 2.66 2.63
N LEU A 74 -5.03 1.67 1.88
CA LEU A 74 -4.19 0.83 1.04
C LEU A 74 -4.31 1.42 -0.35
N GLY A 75 -3.26 2.07 -0.82
CA GLY A 75 -3.28 2.77 -2.10
C GLY A 75 -2.53 2.01 -3.19
N PHE A 76 -2.89 2.29 -4.43
CA PHE A 76 -2.27 1.70 -5.61
C PHE A 76 -1.90 2.82 -6.58
N TYR A 77 -0.61 2.88 -6.96
CA TYR A 77 -0.11 3.96 -7.83
C TYR A 77 -0.76 3.94 -9.20
N GLN A 78 -1.13 2.77 -9.72
CA GLN A 78 -1.83 2.60 -10.99
C GLN A 78 -3.22 2.00 -10.75
N GLY A 79 -3.89 2.45 -9.69
CA GLY A 79 -5.18 1.88 -9.28
C GLY A 79 -6.27 1.93 -10.33
N VAL A 80 -6.23 2.93 -11.22
CA VAL A 80 -7.21 3.09 -12.30
C VAL A 80 -7.22 1.88 -13.25
N ASP A 81 -6.10 1.15 -13.34
CA ASP A 81 -5.97 -0.01 -14.24
C ASP A 81 -6.43 -1.33 -13.61
N LEU A 82 -6.80 -1.32 -12.34
CA LEU A 82 -7.16 -2.56 -11.62
C LEU A 82 -8.63 -2.93 -11.81
N ALA A 83 -8.90 -4.22 -12.00
CA ALA A 83 -10.27 -4.73 -11.94
C ALA A 83 -10.73 -4.70 -10.48
N ASP A 84 -11.92 -4.18 -10.23
CA ASP A 84 -12.46 -3.97 -8.89
C ASP A 84 -13.91 -4.46 -8.81
N PRO A 85 -14.11 -5.79 -8.94
CA PRO A 85 -15.48 -6.34 -8.93
C PRO A 85 -16.22 -6.14 -7.61
N ALA A 86 -15.48 -5.98 -6.49
CA ALA A 86 -16.09 -5.75 -5.19
C ALA A 86 -16.40 -4.27 -4.93
N GLY A 87 -15.98 -3.36 -5.81
CA GLY A 87 -16.24 -1.94 -5.66
C GLY A 87 -15.54 -1.29 -4.49
N LEU A 88 -14.31 -1.71 -4.18
CA LEU A 88 -13.58 -1.22 -3.01
C LEU A 88 -12.75 0.04 -3.29
N LEU A 89 -12.36 0.26 -4.54
CA LEU A 89 -11.45 1.35 -4.89
C LEU A 89 -12.16 2.70 -4.89
N GLU A 90 -11.53 3.70 -4.29
CA GLU A 90 -12.00 5.08 -4.22
C GLU A 90 -10.91 6.00 -4.76
N GLY A 91 -11.33 7.20 -5.15
CA GLY A 91 -10.43 8.24 -5.62
C GLY A 91 -10.84 8.79 -6.97
N THR A 92 -10.31 9.96 -7.31
CA THR A 92 -10.65 10.70 -8.53
C THR A 92 -9.43 11.12 -9.33
N GLY A 93 -8.22 10.76 -8.87
CA GLY A 93 -7.00 11.10 -9.57
C GLY A 93 -6.88 10.38 -10.91
N ALA A 94 -5.94 10.82 -11.75
CA ALA A 94 -5.75 10.24 -13.08
C ALA A 94 -5.32 8.78 -13.03
N LYS A 95 -4.56 8.38 -12.00
CA LYS A 95 -3.97 7.04 -11.91
C LYS A 95 -4.19 6.36 -10.56
N MET A 96 -4.07 7.09 -9.47
CA MET A 96 -4.09 6.52 -8.11
C MET A 96 -5.51 6.21 -7.64
N ARG A 97 -5.63 5.08 -6.95
CA ARG A 97 -6.87 4.69 -6.24
C ARG A 97 -6.47 4.09 -4.90
N HIS A 98 -7.40 4.06 -3.97
CA HIS A 98 -7.15 3.48 -2.64
C HIS A 98 -8.38 2.76 -2.12
N VAL A 99 -8.14 1.84 -1.18
CA VAL A 99 -9.18 1.17 -0.39
C VAL A 99 -9.08 1.71 1.03
N LYS A 100 -10.18 2.11 1.62
CA LYS A 100 -10.23 2.48 3.03
C LYS A 100 -10.39 1.22 3.87
N ILE A 101 -9.40 0.94 4.70
CA ILE A 101 -9.39 -0.24 5.56
C ILE A 101 -9.71 0.21 6.99
N ARG A 102 -10.80 -0.29 7.54
CA ARG A 102 -11.29 0.14 8.86
C ARG A 102 -11.15 -0.92 9.94
N SER A 103 -10.73 -2.14 9.58
CA SER A 103 -10.57 -3.23 10.54
C SER A 103 -9.51 -4.21 10.03
N VAL A 104 -9.05 -5.08 10.93
CA VAL A 104 -8.14 -6.17 10.54
C VAL A 104 -8.83 -7.11 9.56
N ASP A 105 -10.12 -7.38 9.77
CA ASP A 105 -10.88 -8.24 8.84
C ASP A 105 -10.93 -7.64 7.43
N ASP A 106 -11.11 -6.32 7.32
CA ASP A 106 -11.07 -5.65 6.02
C ASP A 106 -9.72 -5.86 5.33
N ALA A 107 -8.63 -5.78 6.10
CA ALA A 107 -7.27 -5.96 5.55
C ALA A 107 -7.05 -7.37 5.04
N ASN A 108 -7.72 -8.35 5.62
CA ASN A 108 -7.53 -9.77 5.30
C ASN A 108 -8.49 -10.32 4.25
N GLN A 109 -9.41 -9.51 3.74
CA GLN A 109 -10.40 -10.02 2.79
C GLN A 109 -9.77 -10.40 1.45
N PRO A 110 -10.27 -11.46 0.79
CA PRO A 110 -9.69 -11.93 -0.48
C PRO A 110 -9.67 -10.87 -1.58
N ALA A 111 -10.66 -9.97 -1.61
CA ALA A 111 -10.71 -8.91 -2.61
C ALA A 111 -9.50 -7.96 -2.51
N VAL A 112 -9.00 -7.70 -1.28
CA VAL A 112 -7.82 -6.88 -1.06
C VAL A 112 -6.57 -7.61 -1.56
N GLN A 113 -6.44 -8.90 -1.26
CA GLN A 113 -5.34 -9.71 -1.75
C GLN A 113 -5.29 -9.73 -3.27
N ALA A 114 -6.46 -9.86 -3.91
CA ALA A 114 -6.57 -9.85 -5.37
C ALA A 114 -6.10 -8.53 -5.98
N LEU A 115 -6.44 -7.41 -5.36
CA LEU A 115 -5.98 -6.09 -5.83
C LEU A 115 -4.46 -5.97 -5.72
N ILE A 116 -3.87 -6.42 -4.62
CA ILE A 116 -2.41 -6.40 -4.44
C ILE A 116 -1.74 -7.28 -5.51
N ARG A 117 -2.28 -8.47 -5.75
CA ARG A 117 -1.75 -9.39 -6.78
C ARG A 117 -1.78 -8.73 -8.16
N GLN A 118 -2.90 -8.13 -8.54
CA GLN A 118 -3.01 -7.43 -9.82
C GLN A 118 -2.00 -6.29 -9.93
N ALA A 119 -1.86 -5.50 -8.87
CA ALA A 119 -0.95 -4.36 -8.86
C ALA A 119 0.50 -4.81 -9.06
N LEU A 120 0.89 -5.88 -8.37
CA LEU A 120 2.22 -6.47 -8.52
C LEU A 120 2.45 -6.95 -9.97
N ASP A 121 1.52 -7.73 -10.50
CA ASP A 121 1.64 -8.30 -11.85
C ASP A 121 1.72 -7.21 -12.91
N LYS A 122 0.89 -6.18 -12.80
CA LYS A 122 0.91 -5.06 -13.74
C LYS A 122 2.20 -4.26 -13.67
N ARG A 123 2.75 -4.08 -12.48
CA ARG A 123 4.03 -3.38 -12.33
C ARG A 123 5.17 -4.17 -12.96
N ARG A 124 5.18 -5.49 -12.78
CA ARG A 124 6.16 -6.36 -13.44
C ARG A 124 6.07 -6.27 -14.96
N GLU A 125 4.86 -6.28 -15.51
CA GLU A 125 4.65 -6.13 -16.95
C GLU A 125 5.19 -4.79 -17.46
N THR A 126 4.87 -3.70 -16.76
CA THR A 126 5.30 -2.35 -17.13
C THR A 126 6.83 -2.24 -17.20
N LEU A 127 7.52 -2.94 -16.31
CA LEU A 127 8.99 -2.90 -16.26
C LEU A 127 9.66 -3.96 -17.13
N GLY A 128 8.89 -4.66 -17.94
CA GLY A 128 9.41 -5.61 -18.91
C GLY A 128 9.88 -6.93 -18.29
N GLY A 129 9.48 -7.15 -17.06
CA GLY A 129 9.93 -8.36 -16.36
C GLY A 129 8.81 -9.30 -16.02
#